data_e05e33d84e38b327503edfafa502b1fa
#
_entry.id   e05e33d84e38b327503edfafa502b1fa
#
_cell.length_a   1.000
_cell.length_b   1.000
_cell.length_c   1.000
_cell.angle_alpha   90.00
_cell.angle_beta   90.00
_cell.angle_gamma   90.00
#
_symmetry.space_group_name_H-M   'P 1'
#
loop_
_entity.id
_entity.type
_entity.pdbx_description
1 polymer ?
#
loop_
_entity_poly.entity_id
_entity_poly.type
_entity_poly.pdbx_seq_one_letter_code
_entity_poly.pdbx_strand_id
1 'polypeptide(L)'
;MSRSPTPLSHPAQGMPSSVAPGTHTAPARVMEASSPGHGTVTAAHYIASQQFRHPKDTLMRDLPTPTQPLFDSLPNGLGGQSARRRLHRPSDTPANESPVLSVAWARHQDEVVEAQRLRYKVFADEMGARLASKVPELDVDMFDAYCDHLIVRDMATLKVVGTYRVLPPHQAKRIGCLYAESEFDLVRLSHLRPKMLELGRSCVHRDYRSGSVIMALWGGLGEYLQRWGIESMLGCASVPMSDGGHYAASLHRLFSERSLAPIEYHAFPRLPLPVEDLNQQLDVEPPALIKGYLRLGARICGLPAWDPDFNVADFLTLLRVNDMNPRYARHFLGLNRPA
;
A
#
# COMPACT_ATOMS: atom_id res chain seq x y z
N MET A 1 70.44 1.93 20.77
CA MET A 1 71.16 2.91 19.89
C MET A 1 70.00 3.79 19.39
N SER A 2 69.74 4.92 20.07
CA SER A 2 70.23 6.26 19.77
C SER A 2 69.60 6.74 18.42
N ARG A 3 68.88 7.79 18.27
CA ARG A 3 68.72 9.08 18.95
C ARG A 3 67.51 9.81 18.33
N SER A 4 66.76 10.51 19.13
CA SER A 4 65.94 11.70 18.72
C SER A 4 66.90 12.90 18.58
N PRO A 5 66.52 14.04 17.98
CA PRO A 5 65.77 15.07 18.69
C PRO A 5 64.85 16.02 17.84
N THR A 6 63.96 16.67 18.54
CA THR A 6 63.20 17.93 18.32
C THR A 6 64.10 19.18 18.46
N PRO A 7 63.60 20.46 18.43
CA PRO A 7 62.51 21.24 17.80
C PRO A 7 62.99 22.64 17.27
N LEU A 8 62.03 23.57 16.89
CA LEU A 8 62.13 25.05 16.96
C LEU A 8 61.00 25.66 16.10
N SER A 9 60.14 26.49 16.48
CA SER A 9 59.87 27.68 17.29
C SER A 9 59.21 28.77 16.42
N HIS A 10 58.14 29.38 16.99
CA HIS A 10 57.35 30.53 16.48
C HIS A 10 58.20 31.83 16.39
N PRO A 11 57.64 32.95 15.78
CA PRO A 11 56.76 33.82 16.53
C PRO A 11 55.64 34.59 15.77
N ALA A 12 54.80 35.17 16.60
CA ALA A 12 53.58 35.92 16.53
C ALA A 12 53.70 37.40 16.02
N GLN A 13 52.50 38.04 16.04
CA GLN A 13 52.14 39.47 16.04
C GLN A 13 51.42 39.91 14.75
N GLY A 14 50.30 40.66 14.72
CA GLY A 14 49.68 41.52 15.69
C GLY A 14 48.35 42.06 15.13
N MET A 15 47.45 42.42 16.02
CA MET A 15 46.28 43.28 15.78
C MET A 15 46.66 44.77 15.82
N PRO A 16 45.85 45.76 15.35
CA PRO A 16 44.64 46.20 16.09
C PRO A 16 43.45 46.83 15.31
N SER A 17 42.28 46.73 15.93
CA SER A 17 41.24 47.72 16.34
C SER A 17 40.50 48.62 15.34
N SER A 18 39.17 48.53 15.53
CA SER A 18 38.11 49.57 15.75
C SER A 18 37.63 50.44 14.58
N VAL A 19 36.28 50.46 14.41
CA VAL A 19 35.35 51.56 14.64
C VAL A 19 33.95 51.23 14.01
N ALA A 20 32.90 51.34 14.79
CA ALA A 20 31.49 51.56 14.38
C ALA A 20 31.19 53.05 14.64
N PRO A 21 29.96 53.62 14.40
CA PRO A 21 28.73 53.18 13.75
C PRO A 21 28.14 54.21 12.74
N GLY A 22 27.02 53.87 12.05
CA GLY A 22 26.28 54.87 11.27
C GLY A 22 24.89 54.34 10.84
N THR A 23 23.89 54.84 11.50
CA THR A 23 22.45 54.77 11.18
C THR A 23 22.09 55.60 9.96
N HIS A 24 21.23 55.11 9.05
CA HIS A 24 20.29 55.94 8.28
C HIS A 24 19.07 55.13 7.79
N THR A 25 17.93 55.70 8.01
CA THR A 25 16.54 55.42 7.71
C THR A 25 16.19 55.37 6.22
N ALA A 26 15.15 54.61 5.95
CA ALA A 26 14.29 54.33 4.79
C ALA A 26 14.11 55.47 3.71
N PRO A 27 13.50 55.15 2.53
CA PRO A 27 12.06 54.84 2.43
C PRO A 27 11.63 53.77 1.40
N ALA A 28 10.37 53.40 1.53
CA ALA A 28 9.59 52.51 0.69
C ALA A 28 9.49 52.95 -0.78
N ARG A 29 9.51 51.99 -1.69
CA ARG A 29 8.95 52.14 -3.04
C ARG A 29 8.11 50.93 -3.41
N VAL A 30 6.85 51.17 -3.64
CA VAL A 30 5.86 50.32 -4.30
C VAL A 30 6.31 50.08 -5.74
N MET A 31 6.31 48.85 -6.21
CA MET A 31 6.26 48.54 -7.63
C MET A 31 5.45 47.30 -7.90
N GLU A 32 4.67 47.41 -8.92
CA GLU A 32 3.57 46.68 -9.49
C GLU A 32 3.78 45.18 -9.75
N ALA A 33 2.63 44.51 -9.76
CA ALA A 33 2.42 43.10 -10.09
C ALA A 33 2.82 42.78 -11.53
N SER A 34 3.61 41.72 -11.69
CA SER A 34 3.70 40.96 -12.93
C SER A 34 3.33 39.51 -12.64
N SER A 35 2.43 38.98 -13.46
CA SER A 35 1.77 37.68 -13.38
C SER A 35 2.72 36.53 -13.29
N PRO A 36 2.37 35.45 -12.56
CA PRO A 36 3.26 34.32 -12.37
C PRO A 36 3.14 33.32 -13.51
N GLY A 37 4.31 32.91 -13.97
CA GLY A 37 4.47 31.74 -14.83
C GLY A 37 4.02 30.48 -14.11
N HIS A 38 3.50 29.54 -14.88
CA HIS A 38 3.08 28.19 -14.46
C HIS A 38 4.24 27.46 -13.80
N GLY A 39 4.31 27.49 -12.48
CA GLY A 39 5.19 26.64 -11.70
C GLY A 39 4.54 25.26 -11.53
N THR A 40 5.18 24.25 -12.04
CA THR A 40 4.89 22.84 -11.75
C THR A 40 5.02 22.62 -10.23
N VAL A 41 3.89 22.45 -9.56
CA VAL A 41 3.85 22.02 -8.15
C VAL A 41 4.35 20.59 -8.09
N THR A 42 5.52 20.37 -7.49
CA THR A 42 6.06 19.00 -7.31
C THR A 42 5.21 18.23 -6.30
N ALA A 43 5.12 16.91 -6.50
CA ALA A 43 4.39 15.97 -5.63
C ALA A 43 4.69 16.16 -4.12
N ALA A 44 5.94 16.55 -3.80
CA ALA A 44 6.39 16.83 -2.44
C ALA A 44 5.62 17.99 -1.76
N HIS A 45 5.21 19.02 -2.51
CA HIS A 45 4.43 20.12 -1.96
C HIS A 45 2.96 19.74 -1.69
N TYR A 46 2.42 18.82 -2.48
CA TYR A 46 1.05 18.32 -2.25
C TYR A 46 0.97 17.45 -0.98
N ILE A 47 1.99 16.62 -0.75
CA ILE A 47 2.10 15.79 0.46
C ILE A 47 2.27 16.68 1.71
N ALA A 48 3.09 17.74 1.63
CA ALA A 48 3.32 18.66 2.76
C ALA A 48 2.08 19.48 3.15
N SER A 49 1.19 19.78 2.21
CA SER A 49 -0.03 20.57 2.49
C SER A 49 -1.14 19.79 3.20
N GLN A 50 -1.08 18.47 3.21
CA GLN A 50 -2.02 17.61 3.92
C GLN A 50 -1.62 17.33 5.40
N GLN A 51 -0.39 17.71 5.81
CA GLN A 51 0.17 17.32 7.10
C GLN A 51 -0.25 18.18 8.32
N PHE A 52 -1.11 19.20 8.19
CA PHE A 52 -1.48 20.06 9.32
C PHE A 52 -2.99 20.18 9.53
N ARG A 53 -3.62 19.08 9.97
CA ARG A 53 -4.85 19.15 10.76
C ARG A 53 -4.72 18.26 11.99
N HIS A 54 -4.55 18.90 13.16
CA HIS A 54 -4.59 18.21 14.44
C HIS A 54 -5.98 17.59 14.69
N PRO A 55 -6.06 16.30 15.02
CA PRO A 55 -7.32 15.66 15.34
C PRO A 55 -7.62 15.81 16.84
N LYS A 56 -8.28 16.88 17.27
CA LYS A 56 -8.81 16.95 18.64
C LYS A 56 -10.33 16.91 18.76
N ASP A 57 -11.08 16.85 17.67
CA ASP A 57 -12.55 16.94 17.73
C ASP A 57 -13.29 15.98 16.78
N THR A 58 -12.86 14.72 16.65
CA THR A 58 -13.68 13.75 15.91
C THR A 58 -14.29 12.74 16.87
N LEU A 59 -15.53 12.98 17.26
CA LEU A 59 -16.40 12.00 17.92
C LEU A 59 -16.53 10.77 17.01
N MET A 60 -16.14 9.60 17.52
CA MET A 60 -16.36 8.31 16.90
C MET A 60 -17.85 8.13 16.60
N ARG A 61 -18.23 8.04 15.36
CA ARG A 61 -19.55 7.56 14.93
C ARG A 61 -19.43 6.08 14.56
N ASP A 62 -20.38 5.31 15.05
CA ASP A 62 -20.51 3.88 14.75
C ASP A 62 -20.49 3.64 13.25
N LEU A 63 -19.47 2.91 12.78
CA LEU A 63 -19.32 2.47 11.40
C LEU A 63 -19.94 1.08 11.22
N PRO A 64 -20.53 0.78 10.06
CA PRO A 64 -21.09 -0.54 9.80
C PRO A 64 -20.04 -1.63 9.83
N THR A 65 -20.41 -2.77 10.37
CA THR A 65 -19.58 -3.97 10.55
C THR A 65 -18.82 -4.36 9.28
N PRO A 66 -17.51 -4.65 9.37
CA PRO A 66 -16.71 -5.05 8.20
C PRO A 66 -17.28 -6.29 7.54
N THR A 67 -17.32 -6.29 6.23
CA THR A 67 -17.74 -7.42 5.40
C THR A 67 -16.91 -8.67 5.70
N GLN A 68 -17.61 -9.81 5.75
CA GLN A 68 -17.05 -11.14 6.08
C GLN A 68 -15.76 -11.48 5.32
N PRO A 69 -14.86 -12.30 5.94
CA PRO A 69 -13.54 -12.58 5.40
C PRO A 69 -13.60 -13.26 4.03
N LEU A 70 -12.84 -12.75 3.09
CA LEU A 70 -12.77 -13.20 1.69
C LEU A 70 -12.22 -14.63 1.52
N PHE A 71 -11.73 -15.28 2.56
CA PHE A 71 -10.93 -16.50 2.47
C PHE A 71 -11.42 -17.71 3.25
N ASP A 72 -12.60 -17.67 3.86
CA ASP A 72 -13.15 -18.89 4.50
C ASP A 72 -13.49 -19.99 3.48
N SER A 73 -13.38 -19.70 2.18
CA SER A 73 -13.73 -20.63 1.08
C SER A 73 -12.54 -21.18 0.30
N LEU A 74 -11.31 -21.09 0.81
CA LEU A 74 -10.20 -21.83 0.18
C LEU A 74 -10.34 -23.32 0.54
N PRO A 75 -10.49 -24.22 -0.42
CA PRO A 75 -10.63 -25.65 -0.13
C PRO A 75 -9.37 -26.19 0.53
N ASN A 76 -9.50 -26.62 1.79
CA ASN A 76 -8.53 -27.48 2.43
C ASN A 76 -8.58 -28.85 1.75
N GLY A 77 -7.54 -29.22 1.02
CA GLY A 77 -7.31 -30.59 0.68
C GLY A 77 -7.51 -30.98 -0.79
N LEU A 78 -6.41 -31.03 -1.51
CA LEU A 78 -6.22 -32.02 -2.55
C LEU A 78 -5.71 -33.30 -1.90
N GLY A 79 -6.63 -34.06 -1.32
CA GLY A 79 -6.44 -35.44 -0.91
C GLY A 79 -7.48 -36.26 -1.65
N GLY A 80 -7.02 -37.16 -2.54
CA GLY A 80 -7.89 -38.03 -3.31
C GLY A 80 -8.70 -38.98 -2.43
N GLN A 81 -9.97 -39.15 -2.76
CA GLN A 81 -10.70 -40.37 -2.43
C GLN A 81 -11.75 -40.69 -3.49
N SER A 82 -11.72 -41.94 -3.82
CA SER A 82 -12.49 -42.79 -4.70
C SER A 82 -13.96 -42.45 -4.90
N ALA A 83 -14.35 -42.61 -6.16
CA ALA A 83 -15.71 -42.62 -6.67
C ALA A 83 -16.61 -43.62 -5.94
N ARG A 84 -17.69 -43.15 -5.36
CA ARG A 84 -18.92 -43.94 -5.15
C ARG A 84 -20.05 -43.30 -5.95
N ARG A 85 -20.43 -44.02 -6.99
CA ARG A 85 -21.57 -43.83 -7.85
C ARG A 85 -22.86 -43.77 -7.02
N ARG A 86 -23.56 -42.63 -6.93
CA ARG A 86 -24.95 -42.55 -6.45
C ARG A 86 -25.85 -42.12 -7.58
N LEU A 87 -26.92 -42.85 -7.72
CA LEU A 87 -27.99 -42.74 -8.68
C LEU A 87 -28.63 -41.35 -8.64
N HIS A 88 -28.84 -40.81 -9.80
CA HIS A 88 -29.48 -39.54 -10.14
C HIS A 88 -30.93 -39.50 -9.66
N ARG A 89 -31.28 -38.40 -8.98
CA ARG A 89 -32.64 -37.90 -8.83
C ARG A 89 -32.61 -36.48 -9.41
N PRO A 90 -33.45 -36.15 -10.38
CA PRO A 90 -33.48 -34.80 -10.93
C PRO A 90 -34.10 -33.87 -9.92
N SER A 91 -33.37 -32.91 -9.41
CA SER A 91 -33.86 -31.71 -8.75
C SER A 91 -33.56 -30.53 -9.67
N ASP A 92 -34.61 -29.99 -10.28
CA ASP A 92 -34.57 -28.75 -11.04
C ASP A 92 -34.34 -27.57 -10.10
N THR A 93 -33.07 -27.34 -9.75
CA THR A 93 -32.61 -26.06 -9.23
C THR A 93 -31.50 -25.63 -10.20
N PRO A 94 -31.54 -24.42 -10.81
CA PRO A 94 -30.48 -24.01 -11.70
C PRO A 94 -29.15 -24.03 -10.95
N ALA A 95 -28.23 -24.85 -11.42
CA ALA A 95 -26.86 -24.90 -10.94
C ALA A 95 -26.34 -23.46 -11.01
N ASN A 96 -25.90 -22.93 -9.87
CA ASN A 96 -25.23 -21.63 -9.77
C ASN A 96 -23.90 -21.78 -10.51
N GLU A 97 -23.90 -21.51 -11.83
CA GLU A 97 -22.71 -21.53 -12.65
C GLU A 97 -21.78 -20.46 -12.10
N SER A 98 -20.56 -20.85 -11.75
CA SER A 98 -19.54 -19.91 -11.32
C SER A 98 -19.33 -18.86 -12.42
N PRO A 99 -19.24 -17.56 -12.08
CA PRO A 99 -19.11 -16.51 -13.08
C PRO A 99 -17.89 -16.71 -13.95
N VAL A 100 -18.05 -16.57 -15.26
CA VAL A 100 -16.91 -16.57 -16.21
C VAL A 100 -16.22 -15.23 -16.07
N LEU A 101 -14.98 -15.25 -15.60
CA LEU A 101 -14.18 -14.06 -15.33
C LEU A 101 -13.12 -13.86 -16.44
N SER A 102 -12.95 -12.60 -16.86
CA SER A 102 -11.84 -12.17 -17.72
C SER A 102 -10.91 -11.28 -16.92
N VAL A 103 -9.60 -11.48 -17.05
CA VAL A 103 -8.55 -10.67 -16.43
C VAL A 103 -7.82 -9.89 -17.51
N ALA A 104 -7.68 -8.60 -17.34
CA ALA A 104 -6.98 -7.74 -18.31
C ALA A 104 -6.33 -6.54 -17.62
N TRP A 105 -5.29 -6.00 -18.25
CA TRP A 105 -4.77 -4.66 -17.93
C TRP A 105 -5.59 -3.64 -18.72
N ALA A 106 -6.06 -2.59 -18.03
CA ALA A 106 -6.79 -1.50 -18.65
C ALA A 106 -5.91 -0.84 -19.75
N ARG A 107 -6.47 -0.70 -20.94
CA ARG A 107 -5.79 -0.12 -22.13
C ARG A 107 -6.32 1.25 -22.48
N HIS A 108 -7.54 1.54 -22.07
CA HIS A 108 -8.26 2.76 -22.38
C HIS A 108 -8.71 3.45 -21.08
N GLN A 109 -8.84 4.77 -21.16
CA GLN A 109 -9.27 5.57 -20.02
C GLN A 109 -10.63 5.14 -19.46
N ASP A 110 -11.55 4.71 -20.30
CA ASP A 110 -12.87 4.24 -19.87
C ASP A 110 -12.79 3.01 -18.95
N GLU A 111 -11.85 2.08 -19.20
CA GLU A 111 -11.62 0.92 -18.33
C GLU A 111 -11.01 1.32 -16.98
N VAL A 112 -10.16 2.36 -16.98
CA VAL A 112 -9.65 2.95 -15.73
C VAL A 112 -10.78 3.58 -14.94
N VAL A 113 -11.69 4.31 -15.61
CA VAL A 113 -12.88 4.91 -14.96
C VAL A 113 -13.79 3.83 -14.36
N GLU A 114 -13.95 2.68 -15.03
CA GLU A 114 -14.72 1.56 -14.44
C GLU A 114 -14.06 1.03 -13.16
N ALA A 115 -12.73 0.89 -13.14
CA ALA A 115 -11.98 0.51 -11.94
C ALA A 115 -12.12 1.55 -10.82
N GLN A 116 -12.01 2.85 -11.14
CA GLN A 116 -12.20 3.96 -10.21
C GLN A 116 -13.60 3.99 -9.60
N ARG A 117 -14.63 3.66 -10.40
CA ARG A 117 -16.01 3.56 -9.92
C ARG A 117 -16.21 2.37 -8.98
N LEU A 118 -15.60 1.22 -9.28
CA LEU A 118 -15.62 0.07 -8.37
C LEU A 118 -14.94 0.42 -7.05
N ARG A 119 -13.78 1.10 -7.09
CA ARG A 119 -13.03 1.57 -5.90
C ARG A 119 -13.88 2.50 -5.05
N TYR A 120 -14.52 3.50 -5.68
CA TYR A 120 -15.42 4.42 -4.98
C TYR A 120 -16.52 3.66 -4.25
N LYS A 121 -17.21 2.77 -4.96
CA LYS A 121 -18.28 1.95 -4.39
C LYS A 121 -17.82 1.13 -3.18
N VAL A 122 -16.62 0.55 -3.24
CA VAL A 122 -16.09 -0.27 -2.14
C VAL A 122 -15.54 0.61 -1.01
N PHE A 123 -14.72 1.60 -1.30
CA PHE A 123 -14.04 2.37 -0.27
C PHE A 123 -14.94 3.44 0.35
N ALA A 124 -15.67 4.23 -0.45
CA ALA A 124 -16.55 5.26 0.08
C ALA A 124 -17.89 4.72 0.55
N ASP A 125 -18.65 4.01 -0.34
CA ASP A 125 -20.01 3.62 -0.02
C ASP A 125 -20.09 2.46 0.99
N GLU A 126 -19.19 1.46 0.87
CA GLU A 126 -19.22 0.31 1.77
C GLU A 126 -18.36 0.49 3.03
N MET A 127 -17.18 1.11 2.91
CA MET A 127 -16.22 1.24 4.02
C MET A 127 -16.26 2.61 4.70
N GLY A 128 -16.91 3.60 4.09
CA GLY A 128 -17.05 4.95 4.65
C GLY A 128 -15.77 5.80 4.58
N ALA A 129 -14.83 5.46 3.70
CA ALA A 129 -13.60 6.22 3.50
C ALA A 129 -13.88 7.63 2.94
N ARG A 130 -13.14 8.61 3.41
CA ARG A 130 -13.16 9.99 2.91
C ARG A 130 -12.16 10.14 1.79
N LEU A 131 -12.60 9.87 0.56
CA LEU A 131 -11.72 9.94 -0.60
C LEU A 131 -11.40 11.40 -0.96
N ALA A 132 -10.13 11.68 -1.28
CA ALA A 132 -9.68 13.00 -1.73
C ALA A 132 -10.11 13.33 -3.18
N SER A 133 -10.81 12.43 -3.85
CA SER A 133 -11.28 12.59 -5.22
C SER A 133 -12.20 13.80 -5.36
N LYS A 134 -11.97 14.63 -6.37
CA LYS A 134 -12.83 15.76 -6.75
C LYS A 134 -13.89 15.37 -7.78
N VAL A 135 -13.79 14.15 -8.32
CA VAL A 135 -14.73 13.63 -9.32
C VAL A 135 -15.79 12.81 -8.60
N PRO A 136 -17.07 13.17 -8.71
CA PRO A 136 -18.16 12.45 -8.06
C PRO A 136 -18.16 10.97 -8.45
N GLU A 137 -18.44 10.09 -7.48
CA GLU A 137 -18.56 8.64 -7.66
C GLU A 137 -17.32 7.92 -8.26
N LEU A 138 -16.17 8.59 -8.25
CA LEU A 138 -14.90 7.99 -8.66
C LEU A 138 -13.84 8.16 -7.56
N ASP A 139 -13.06 7.13 -7.29
CA ASP A 139 -11.81 7.22 -6.51
C ASP A 139 -10.68 7.55 -7.48
N VAL A 140 -10.30 8.83 -7.53
CA VAL A 140 -9.24 9.35 -8.40
C VAL A 140 -8.20 10.06 -7.55
N ASP A 141 -6.94 9.70 -7.72
CA ASP A 141 -5.81 10.41 -7.13
C ASP A 141 -4.70 10.67 -8.15
N MET A 142 -3.66 11.38 -7.73
CA MET A 142 -2.54 11.75 -8.59
C MET A 142 -1.75 10.56 -9.13
N PHE A 143 -1.82 9.40 -8.47
CA PHE A 143 -1.06 8.20 -8.87
C PHE A 143 -1.71 7.47 -10.04
N ASP A 144 -3.04 7.62 -10.24
CA ASP A 144 -3.76 6.87 -11.27
C ASP A 144 -3.17 7.03 -12.67
N ALA A 145 -2.67 8.22 -13.02
CA ALA A 145 -2.06 8.50 -14.33
C ALA A 145 -0.68 7.81 -14.53
N TYR A 146 -0.08 7.30 -13.46
CA TYR A 146 1.23 6.63 -13.48
C TYR A 146 1.13 5.13 -13.24
N CYS A 147 -0.06 4.64 -12.92
CA CYS A 147 -0.29 3.25 -12.57
C CYS A 147 -0.86 2.46 -13.74
N ASP A 148 -0.49 1.18 -13.79
CA ASP A 148 -1.22 0.18 -14.54
C ASP A 148 -2.40 -0.32 -13.70
N HIS A 149 -3.56 -0.50 -14.32
CA HIS A 149 -4.77 -0.95 -13.65
C HIS A 149 -5.13 -2.35 -14.12
N LEU A 150 -5.02 -3.31 -13.21
CA LEU A 150 -5.47 -4.68 -13.43
C LEU A 150 -6.96 -4.74 -13.10
N ILE A 151 -7.75 -5.27 -14.02
CA ILE A 151 -9.20 -5.40 -13.88
C ILE A 151 -9.64 -6.85 -14.07
N VAL A 152 -10.62 -7.26 -13.30
CA VAL A 152 -11.37 -8.51 -13.51
C VAL A 152 -12.78 -8.13 -13.87
N ARG A 153 -13.25 -8.68 -15.00
CA ARG A 153 -14.58 -8.43 -15.54
C ARG A 153 -15.41 -9.72 -15.54
N ASP A 154 -16.63 -9.62 -15.09
CA ASP A 154 -17.63 -10.68 -15.27
C ASP A 154 -18.13 -10.66 -16.73
N MET A 155 -17.95 -11.75 -17.43
CA MET A 155 -18.28 -11.85 -18.87
C MET A 155 -19.79 -11.91 -19.15
N ALA A 156 -20.60 -12.25 -18.16
CA ALA A 156 -22.05 -12.24 -18.31
C ALA A 156 -22.64 -10.83 -18.21
N THR A 157 -22.10 -10.02 -17.31
CA THR A 157 -22.62 -8.65 -17.04
C THR A 157 -21.76 -7.56 -17.66
N LEU A 158 -20.55 -7.89 -18.13
CA LEU A 158 -19.52 -7.01 -18.62
C LEU A 158 -19.02 -5.96 -17.60
N LYS A 159 -19.34 -6.11 -16.34
CA LYS A 159 -18.95 -5.20 -15.26
C LYS A 159 -17.57 -5.55 -14.72
N VAL A 160 -16.79 -4.52 -14.37
CA VAL A 160 -15.58 -4.70 -13.58
C VAL A 160 -15.98 -5.05 -12.17
N VAL A 161 -15.52 -6.22 -11.68
CA VAL A 161 -15.87 -6.80 -10.38
C VAL A 161 -14.68 -6.95 -9.45
N GLY A 162 -13.47 -6.71 -9.96
CA GLY A 162 -12.24 -6.67 -9.17
C GLY A 162 -11.21 -5.77 -9.83
N THR A 163 -10.37 -5.11 -9.04
CA THR A 163 -9.27 -4.28 -9.54
C THR A 163 -8.08 -4.30 -8.59
N TYR A 164 -6.92 -4.04 -9.17
CA TYR A 164 -5.67 -3.79 -8.48
C TYR A 164 -4.93 -2.66 -9.19
N ARG A 165 -4.43 -1.68 -8.45
CA ARG A 165 -3.59 -0.59 -8.97
C ARG A 165 -2.13 -0.93 -8.74
N VAL A 166 -1.31 -0.79 -9.78
CA VAL A 166 0.10 -1.17 -9.80
C VAL A 166 0.93 0.02 -10.25
N LEU A 167 1.82 0.50 -9.40
CA LEU A 167 2.79 1.54 -9.74
C LEU A 167 4.15 0.89 -10.04
N PRO A 168 4.56 0.83 -11.32
CA PRO A 168 5.83 0.21 -11.69
C PRO A 168 7.03 1.12 -11.38
N PRO A 169 8.25 0.56 -11.22
CA PRO A 169 9.43 1.30 -10.79
C PRO A 169 9.75 2.53 -11.65
N HIS A 170 9.60 2.42 -12.96
CA HIS A 170 9.88 3.52 -13.89
C HIS A 170 8.88 4.68 -13.73
N GLN A 171 7.64 4.40 -13.41
CA GLN A 171 6.62 5.40 -13.15
C GLN A 171 6.78 6.00 -11.75
N ALA A 172 7.11 5.19 -10.73
CA ALA A 172 7.47 5.68 -9.41
C ALA A 172 8.64 6.68 -9.48
N LYS A 173 9.63 6.41 -10.35
CA LYS A 173 10.73 7.35 -10.63
C LYS A 173 10.24 8.64 -11.29
N ARG A 174 9.25 8.58 -12.20
CA ARG A 174 8.71 9.76 -12.89
C ARG A 174 7.90 10.66 -11.96
N ILE A 175 7.05 10.09 -11.13
CA ILE A 175 6.25 10.83 -10.14
C ILE A 175 7.11 11.30 -8.96
N GLY A 176 8.24 10.62 -8.70
CA GLY A 176 9.21 10.97 -7.68
C GLY A 176 8.93 10.37 -6.30
N CYS A 177 7.83 9.64 -6.13
CA CYS A 177 7.45 9.02 -4.86
C CYS A 177 6.62 7.75 -5.06
N LEU A 178 6.44 7.01 -3.95
CA LEU A 178 5.47 5.94 -3.79
C LEU A 178 4.26 6.47 -2.98
N TYR A 179 3.10 5.86 -3.14
CA TYR A 179 1.93 6.18 -2.30
C TYR A 179 2.24 5.93 -0.82
N ALA A 180 2.87 4.81 -0.50
CA ALA A 180 3.22 4.45 0.87
C ALA A 180 4.18 5.46 1.53
N GLU A 181 4.84 6.34 0.80
CA GLU A 181 5.65 7.43 1.38
C GLU A 181 4.81 8.54 1.99
N SER A 182 3.51 8.61 1.71
CA SER A 182 2.59 9.48 2.46
C SER A 182 2.41 9.02 3.91
N GLU A 183 2.57 7.73 4.17
CA GLU A 183 2.29 7.10 5.45
C GLU A 183 3.57 6.64 6.18
N PHE A 184 4.61 6.28 5.44
CA PHE A 184 5.84 5.69 5.98
C PHE A 184 7.11 6.38 5.48
N ASP A 185 8.15 6.40 6.32
CA ASP A 185 9.51 6.63 5.86
C ASP A 185 10.07 5.31 5.31
N LEU A 186 10.37 5.31 4.02
CA LEU A 186 10.84 4.13 3.27
C LEU A 186 12.35 4.17 2.98
N VAL A 187 13.12 4.98 3.68
CA VAL A 187 14.57 5.17 3.38
C VAL A 187 15.32 3.84 3.35
N ARG A 188 15.04 2.91 4.27
CA ARG A 188 15.65 1.58 4.32
C ARG A 188 15.32 0.70 3.13
N LEU A 189 14.18 0.93 2.46
CA LEU A 189 13.73 0.17 1.30
C LEU A 189 14.18 0.79 -0.03
N SER A 190 14.94 1.89 0.00
CA SER A 190 15.33 2.63 -1.20
C SER A 190 16.11 1.76 -2.22
N HIS A 191 16.91 0.81 -1.74
CA HIS A 191 17.66 -0.12 -2.57
C HIS A 191 16.80 -1.12 -3.36
N LEU A 192 15.54 -1.35 -2.95
CA LEU A 192 14.60 -2.22 -3.66
C LEU A 192 13.88 -1.50 -4.81
N ARG A 193 13.77 -0.17 -4.76
CA ARG A 193 12.98 0.65 -5.71
C ARG A 193 13.19 0.34 -7.19
N PRO A 194 14.43 0.06 -7.68
CA PRO A 194 14.63 -0.19 -9.12
C PRO A 194 13.86 -1.40 -9.67
N LYS A 195 13.51 -2.36 -8.81
CA LYS A 195 12.78 -3.59 -9.17
C LYS A 195 11.59 -3.88 -8.24
N MET A 196 11.00 -2.85 -7.67
CA MET A 196 9.89 -2.94 -6.73
C MET A 196 8.64 -2.33 -7.33
N LEU A 197 7.54 -3.09 -7.34
CA LEU A 197 6.20 -2.58 -7.60
C LEU A 197 5.58 -2.04 -6.32
N GLU A 198 4.82 -0.97 -6.41
CA GLU A 198 3.85 -0.66 -5.37
C GLU A 198 2.45 -1.10 -5.80
N LEU A 199 1.79 -1.78 -4.90
CA LEU A 199 0.43 -2.31 -5.06
C LEU A 199 -0.53 -1.56 -4.15
N GLY A 200 -1.66 -1.12 -4.71
CA GLY A 200 -2.68 -0.42 -3.93
C GLY A 200 -4.07 -0.53 -4.53
N ARG A 201 -5.02 0.06 -3.84
CA ARG A 201 -6.43 0.12 -4.28
C ARG A 201 -7.01 -1.23 -4.70
N SER A 202 -6.58 -2.33 -4.03
CA SER A 202 -7.15 -3.66 -4.26
C SER A 202 -8.56 -3.72 -3.72
N CYS A 203 -9.53 -4.01 -4.56
CA CYS A 203 -10.89 -4.26 -4.12
C CYS A 203 -11.64 -5.23 -5.02
N VAL A 204 -12.67 -5.86 -4.43
CA VAL A 204 -13.58 -6.80 -5.10
C VAL A 204 -15.00 -6.41 -4.75
N HIS A 205 -15.86 -6.39 -5.78
CA HIS A 205 -17.29 -6.13 -5.61
C HIS A 205 -17.90 -7.12 -4.61
N ARG A 206 -18.80 -6.64 -3.73
CA ARG A 206 -19.37 -7.43 -2.61
C ARG A 206 -19.92 -8.80 -3.02
N ASP A 207 -20.58 -8.87 -4.17
CA ASP A 207 -21.24 -10.10 -4.65
C ASP A 207 -20.24 -11.11 -5.24
N TYR A 208 -18.96 -10.75 -5.38
CA TYR A 208 -17.92 -11.56 -6.03
C TYR A 208 -16.78 -11.95 -5.06
N ARG A 209 -17.00 -11.85 -3.74
CA ARG A 209 -15.98 -12.11 -2.70
C ARG A 209 -15.82 -13.59 -2.35
N SER A 210 -16.16 -14.50 -3.25
CA SER A 210 -15.98 -15.95 -3.08
C SER A 210 -14.52 -16.44 -3.21
N GLY A 211 -13.58 -15.52 -3.54
CA GLY A 211 -12.16 -15.83 -3.70
C GLY A 211 -11.69 -15.97 -5.15
N SER A 212 -12.56 -16.29 -6.11
CA SER A 212 -12.19 -16.47 -7.52
C SER A 212 -11.59 -15.21 -8.15
N VAL A 213 -12.18 -14.03 -7.86
CA VAL A 213 -11.73 -12.75 -8.38
C VAL A 213 -10.34 -12.39 -7.85
N ILE A 214 -10.07 -12.59 -6.56
CA ILE A 214 -8.75 -12.28 -6.00
C ILE A 214 -7.68 -13.24 -6.53
N MET A 215 -8.01 -14.51 -6.77
CA MET A 215 -7.10 -15.46 -7.39
C MET A 215 -6.78 -15.09 -8.84
N ALA A 216 -7.76 -14.58 -9.58
CA ALA A 216 -7.61 -14.07 -10.93
C ALA A 216 -6.68 -12.84 -10.95
N LEU A 217 -6.87 -11.89 -10.02
CA LEU A 217 -5.99 -10.73 -9.85
C LEU A 217 -4.54 -11.16 -9.54
N TRP A 218 -4.34 -12.12 -8.66
CA TRP A 218 -2.99 -12.61 -8.34
C TRP A 218 -2.33 -13.34 -9.51
N GLY A 219 -3.11 -14.04 -10.34
CA GLY A 219 -2.62 -14.62 -11.59
C GLY A 219 -2.07 -13.55 -12.55
N GLY A 220 -2.86 -12.49 -12.78
CA GLY A 220 -2.44 -11.36 -13.61
C GLY A 220 -1.22 -10.61 -13.07
N LEU A 221 -1.11 -10.46 -11.74
CA LEU A 221 0.09 -9.90 -11.09
C LEU A 221 1.30 -10.81 -11.28
N GLY A 222 1.15 -12.14 -11.18
CA GLY A 222 2.23 -13.11 -11.38
C GLY A 222 2.83 -13.00 -12.79
N GLU A 223 2.00 -12.92 -13.82
CA GLU A 223 2.44 -12.69 -15.20
C GLU A 223 3.19 -11.36 -15.35
N TYR A 224 2.70 -10.31 -14.69
CA TYR A 224 3.34 -8.99 -14.72
C TYR A 224 4.73 -9.03 -14.09
N LEU A 225 4.89 -9.66 -12.93
CA LEU A 225 6.18 -9.80 -12.24
C LEU A 225 7.23 -10.46 -13.14
N GLN A 226 6.85 -11.56 -13.80
CA GLN A 226 7.75 -12.28 -14.71
C GLN A 226 8.15 -11.42 -15.92
N ARG A 227 7.15 -10.81 -16.56
CA ARG A 227 7.34 -10.02 -17.78
C ARG A 227 8.31 -8.86 -17.58
N TRP A 228 8.25 -8.22 -16.41
CA TRP A 228 9.01 -7.00 -16.12
C TRP A 228 10.22 -7.22 -15.21
N GLY A 229 10.52 -8.48 -14.85
CA GLY A 229 11.67 -8.81 -14.00
C GLY A 229 11.61 -8.15 -12.62
N ILE A 230 10.43 -8.06 -12.05
CA ILE A 230 10.20 -7.47 -10.72
C ILE A 230 10.66 -8.44 -9.64
N GLU A 231 11.36 -7.92 -8.65
CA GLU A 231 11.92 -8.69 -7.54
C GLU A 231 11.17 -8.52 -6.22
N SER A 232 10.38 -7.46 -6.08
CA SER A 232 9.61 -7.20 -4.85
C SER A 232 8.32 -6.44 -5.11
N MET A 233 7.37 -6.62 -4.21
CA MET A 233 6.09 -5.90 -4.15
C MET A 233 5.93 -5.28 -2.78
N LEU A 234 5.47 -4.04 -2.74
CA LEU A 234 5.18 -3.27 -1.54
C LEU A 234 3.75 -2.78 -1.56
N GLY A 235 3.10 -2.67 -0.42
CA GLY A 235 1.78 -2.04 -0.32
C GLY A 235 1.29 -1.94 1.12
N CYS A 236 0.36 -1.02 1.36
CA CYS A 236 -0.30 -0.88 2.64
C CYS A 236 -1.47 -1.87 2.73
N ALA A 237 -1.48 -2.67 3.78
CA ALA A 237 -2.53 -3.64 4.06
C ALA A 237 -3.38 -3.12 5.22
N SER A 238 -4.55 -2.60 4.89
CA SER A 238 -5.41 -1.87 5.81
C SER A 238 -6.27 -2.77 6.66
N VAL A 239 -6.43 -2.42 7.94
CA VAL A 239 -7.41 -3.01 8.83
C VAL A 239 -8.27 -1.93 9.46
N PRO A 240 -9.58 -2.19 9.74
CA PRO A 240 -10.47 -1.17 10.25
C PRO A 240 -10.11 -0.72 11.66
N MET A 241 -10.36 0.57 11.94
CA MET A 241 -10.20 1.21 13.25
C MET A 241 -11.53 1.37 14.00
N SER A 242 -12.57 0.63 13.65
CA SER A 242 -13.92 0.76 14.21
C SER A 242 -14.00 0.46 15.71
N ASP A 243 -13.07 -0.32 16.24
CA ASP A 243 -12.95 -0.65 17.67
C ASP A 243 -11.98 0.27 18.43
N GLY A 244 -11.54 1.38 17.83
CA GLY A 244 -10.55 2.27 18.39
C GLY A 244 -9.11 1.81 18.21
N GLY A 245 -8.85 0.79 17.41
CA GLY A 245 -7.51 0.30 17.09
C GLY A 245 -7.02 -0.89 17.90
N HIS A 246 -7.83 -1.42 18.82
CA HIS A 246 -7.47 -2.57 19.64
C HIS A 246 -7.23 -3.83 18.79
N TYR A 247 -8.03 -4.03 17.77
CA TYR A 247 -7.84 -5.09 16.77
C TYR A 247 -6.50 -4.95 16.05
N ALA A 248 -6.19 -3.75 15.55
CA ALA A 248 -4.93 -3.47 14.86
C ALA A 248 -3.72 -3.66 15.78
N ALA A 249 -3.79 -3.19 17.04
CA ALA A 249 -2.72 -3.38 18.02
C ALA A 249 -2.49 -4.87 18.35
N SER A 250 -3.56 -5.66 18.46
CA SER A 250 -3.48 -7.11 18.69
C SER A 250 -2.91 -7.84 17.46
N LEU A 251 -3.26 -7.41 16.24
CA LEU A 251 -2.63 -7.90 15.01
C LEU A 251 -1.15 -7.55 14.94
N HIS A 252 -0.77 -6.32 15.34
CA HIS A 252 0.64 -5.93 15.39
C HIS A 252 1.45 -6.87 16.28
N ARG A 253 0.96 -7.20 17.48
CA ARG A 253 1.60 -8.20 18.37
C ARG A 253 1.76 -9.55 17.65
N LEU A 254 0.67 -10.05 17.05
CA LEU A 254 0.68 -11.32 16.30
C LEU A 254 1.70 -11.32 15.16
N PHE A 255 1.79 -10.23 14.40
CA PHE A 255 2.73 -10.10 13.29
C PHE A 255 4.17 -9.96 13.78
N SER A 256 4.40 -9.26 14.88
CA SER A 256 5.73 -9.12 15.49
C SER A 256 6.32 -10.47 15.90
N GLU A 257 5.48 -11.40 16.34
CA GLU A 257 5.91 -12.73 16.74
C GLU A 257 6.20 -13.66 15.53
N ARG A 258 5.50 -13.50 14.40
CA ARG A 258 5.46 -14.54 13.36
C ARG A 258 5.81 -14.08 11.95
N SER A 259 5.64 -12.81 11.67
CA SER A 259 5.62 -12.31 10.28
C SER A 259 6.36 -11.00 10.10
N LEU A 260 7.10 -10.53 11.10
CA LEU A 260 7.88 -9.31 11.00
C LEU A 260 9.01 -9.47 9.98
N ALA A 261 9.25 -8.44 9.20
CA ALA A 261 10.39 -8.38 8.30
C ALA A 261 11.71 -8.28 9.09
N PRO A 262 12.83 -8.74 8.54
CA PRO A 262 14.15 -8.38 9.08
C PRO A 262 14.33 -6.87 9.23
N ILE A 263 15.13 -6.46 10.22
CA ILE A 263 15.28 -5.04 10.63
C ILE A 263 15.70 -4.10 9.49
N GLU A 264 16.43 -4.60 8.53
CA GLU A 264 16.86 -3.86 7.34
C GLU A 264 15.71 -3.46 6.41
N TYR A 265 14.54 -4.13 6.53
CA TYR A 265 13.32 -3.83 5.78
C TYR A 265 12.27 -3.10 6.61
N HIS A 266 12.59 -2.67 7.83
CA HIS A 266 11.65 -1.91 8.63
C HIS A 266 11.46 -0.50 8.06
N ALA A 267 10.21 -0.06 8.05
CA ALA A 267 9.80 1.31 7.75
C ALA A 267 9.18 1.95 9.00
N PHE A 268 9.20 3.27 9.05
CA PHE A 268 8.70 4.02 10.19
C PHE A 268 7.43 4.77 9.79
N PRO A 269 6.29 4.53 10.44
CA PRO A 269 5.06 5.25 10.14
C PRO A 269 5.22 6.73 10.48
N ARG A 270 4.70 7.62 9.61
CA ARG A 270 4.68 9.06 9.84
C ARG A 270 3.67 9.47 10.90
N LEU A 271 2.56 8.75 10.95
CA LEU A 271 1.55 8.83 12.01
C LEU A 271 1.39 7.42 12.60
N PRO A 272 2.21 7.05 13.60
CA PRO A 272 2.16 5.72 14.18
C PRO A 272 0.87 5.50 14.96
N LEU A 273 0.30 4.30 14.83
CA LEU A 273 -0.72 3.84 15.77
C LEU A 273 -0.07 3.67 17.16
N PRO A 274 -0.60 4.28 18.23
CA PRO A 274 -0.04 4.17 19.60
C PRO A 274 -0.37 2.80 20.20
N VAL A 275 0.27 1.74 19.68
CA VAL A 275 -0.04 0.35 20.03
C VAL A 275 0.16 0.04 21.51
N GLU A 276 1.08 0.76 22.19
CA GLU A 276 1.35 0.60 23.62
C GLU A 276 0.15 1.05 24.50
N ASP A 277 -0.64 2.01 24.03
CA ASP A 277 -1.81 2.55 24.74
C ASP A 277 -3.09 1.74 24.47
N LEU A 278 -3.00 0.73 23.59
CA LEU A 278 -4.13 -0.06 23.12
C LEU A 278 -4.10 -1.49 23.68
N ASN A 279 -5.27 -2.14 23.70
CA ASN A 279 -5.33 -3.55 24.06
C ASN A 279 -4.73 -4.42 22.96
N GLN A 280 -3.60 -5.06 23.26
CA GLN A 280 -2.88 -5.96 22.37
C GLN A 280 -3.19 -7.45 22.62
N GLN A 281 -4.11 -7.76 23.54
CA GLN A 281 -4.33 -9.13 24.02
C GLN A 281 -5.59 -9.78 23.46
N LEU A 282 -6.25 -9.14 22.50
CA LEU A 282 -7.40 -9.76 21.84
C LEU A 282 -6.97 -11.03 21.09
N ASP A 283 -7.80 -12.05 21.14
CA ASP A 283 -7.66 -13.21 20.26
C ASP A 283 -8.16 -12.84 18.88
N VAL A 284 -7.23 -12.61 17.97
CA VAL A 284 -7.51 -12.04 16.64
C VAL A 284 -6.93 -12.90 15.51
N GLU A 285 -7.63 -12.89 14.40
CA GLU A 285 -7.12 -13.42 13.15
C GLU A 285 -6.96 -12.30 12.11
N PRO A 286 -5.87 -12.31 11.32
CA PRO A 286 -5.71 -11.35 10.23
C PRO A 286 -6.85 -11.47 9.22
N PRO A 287 -7.26 -10.35 8.58
CA PRO A 287 -8.17 -10.40 7.45
C PRO A 287 -7.67 -11.35 6.37
N ALA A 288 -8.59 -11.91 5.63
CA ALA A 288 -8.29 -12.96 4.66
C ALA A 288 -7.24 -12.55 3.60
N LEU A 289 -7.28 -11.29 3.15
CA LEU A 289 -6.30 -10.77 2.20
C LEU A 289 -4.88 -10.76 2.80
N ILE A 290 -4.74 -10.29 4.04
CA ILE A 290 -3.46 -10.30 4.75
C ILE A 290 -2.98 -11.72 5.01
N LYS A 291 -3.87 -12.64 5.45
CA LYS A 291 -3.54 -14.07 5.55
C LYS A 291 -2.99 -14.62 4.23
N GLY A 292 -3.59 -14.21 3.12
CA GLY A 292 -3.13 -14.58 1.78
C GLY A 292 -1.70 -14.10 1.51
N TYR A 293 -1.41 -12.83 1.76
CA TYR A 293 -0.07 -12.27 1.58
C TYR A 293 0.97 -12.99 2.45
N LEU A 294 0.67 -13.21 3.72
CA LEU A 294 1.58 -13.93 4.63
C LEU A 294 1.83 -15.36 4.17
N ARG A 295 0.82 -16.07 3.65
CA ARG A 295 0.99 -17.42 3.05
C ARG A 295 1.87 -17.41 1.80
N LEU A 296 1.85 -16.32 1.02
CA LEU A 296 2.76 -16.13 -0.11
C LEU A 296 4.21 -15.94 0.34
N GLY A 297 4.45 -15.53 1.58
CA GLY A 297 5.77 -15.24 2.12
C GLY A 297 5.99 -13.74 2.38
N ALA A 298 4.95 -12.92 2.30
CA ALA A 298 5.05 -11.51 2.64
C ALA A 298 5.38 -11.29 4.12
N ARG A 299 6.01 -10.15 4.42
CA ARG A 299 6.42 -9.73 5.76
C ARG A 299 5.90 -8.34 6.06
N ILE A 300 5.64 -8.07 7.33
CA ILE A 300 5.20 -6.77 7.83
C ILE A 300 6.43 -5.94 8.21
N CYS A 301 6.50 -4.71 7.73
CA CYS A 301 7.69 -3.87 7.83
C CYS A 301 7.73 -3.00 9.10
N GLY A 302 7.14 -3.42 10.18
CA GLY A 302 7.20 -2.72 11.47
C GLY A 302 5.85 -2.30 12.02
N LEU A 303 5.83 -1.17 12.72
CA LEU A 303 4.63 -0.59 13.33
C LEU A 303 3.60 -0.18 12.26
N PRO A 304 2.29 -0.30 12.54
CA PRO A 304 1.25 0.21 11.64
C PRO A 304 1.17 1.74 11.68
N ALA A 305 0.82 2.33 10.54
CA ALA A 305 0.39 3.72 10.45
C ALA A 305 -1.12 3.84 10.68
N TRP A 306 -1.54 4.95 11.27
CA TRP A 306 -2.95 5.30 11.33
C TRP A 306 -3.30 6.20 10.16
N ASP A 307 -4.22 5.77 9.30
CA ASP A 307 -4.82 6.56 8.23
C ASP A 307 -6.21 7.05 8.66
N PRO A 308 -6.33 8.33 9.05
CA PRO A 308 -7.60 8.90 9.51
C PRO A 308 -8.60 9.16 8.37
N ASP A 309 -8.16 9.24 7.11
CA ASP A 309 -9.04 9.48 5.97
C ASP A 309 -9.79 8.22 5.55
N PHE A 310 -9.12 7.08 5.61
CA PHE A 310 -9.75 5.77 5.41
C PHE A 310 -10.26 5.17 6.72
N ASN A 311 -9.90 5.75 7.88
CA ASN A 311 -10.19 5.22 9.21
C ASN A 311 -9.70 3.77 9.40
N VAL A 312 -8.46 3.55 9.02
CA VAL A 312 -7.78 2.26 9.06
C VAL A 312 -6.42 2.37 9.73
N ALA A 313 -5.89 1.22 10.16
CA ALA A 313 -4.48 1.07 10.45
C ALA A 313 -3.82 0.32 9.30
N ASP A 314 -2.76 0.91 8.73
CA ASP A 314 -2.05 0.37 7.60
C ASP A 314 -0.79 -0.38 8.03
N PHE A 315 -0.70 -1.64 7.65
CA PHE A 315 0.49 -2.46 7.80
C PHE A 315 1.28 -2.46 6.50
N LEU A 316 2.43 -1.81 6.49
CA LEU A 316 3.32 -1.87 5.34
C LEU A 316 3.78 -3.32 5.11
N THR A 317 3.43 -3.86 3.98
CA THR A 317 3.63 -5.27 3.64
C THR A 317 4.58 -5.38 2.46
N LEU A 318 5.67 -6.13 2.64
CA LEU A 318 6.69 -6.40 1.62
C LEU A 318 6.67 -7.89 1.25
N LEU A 319 6.53 -8.19 -0.05
CA LEU A 319 6.73 -9.52 -0.59
C LEU A 319 7.91 -9.50 -1.57
N ARG A 320 8.99 -10.20 -1.22
CA ARG A 320 10.12 -10.41 -2.12
C ARG A 320 9.92 -11.72 -2.89
N VAL A 321 10.07 -11.67 -4.20
CA VAL A 321 9.90 -12.86 -5.06
C VAL A 321 10.79 -14.01 -4.63
N ASN A 322 12.00 -13.68 -4.13
CA ASN A 322 12.95 -14.67 -3.63
C ASN A 322 12.48 -15.37 -2.35
N ASP A 323 11.62 -14.75 -1.56
CA ASP A 323 11.13 -15.26 -0.29
C ASP A 323 9.74 -15.91 -0.43
N MET A 324 9.19 -15.90 -1.64
CA MET A 324 7.88 -16.54 -1.89
C MET A 324 7.91 -18.04 -1.54
N ASN A 325 6.84 -18.48 -0.89
CA ASN A 325 6.62 -19.89 -0.65
C ASN A 325 6.67 -20.67 -1.98
N PRO A 326 7.50 -21.73 -2.11
CA PRO A 326 7.74 -22.43 -3.37
C PRO A 326 6.48 -22.97 -4.05
N ARG A 327 5.46 -23.36 -3.28
CA ARG A 327 4.16 -23.81 -3.82
C ARG A 327 3.47 -22.71 -4.59
N TYR A 328 3.44 -21.50 -4.03
CA TYR A 328 2.79 -20.35 -4.66
C TYR A 328 3.64 -19.75 -5.78
N ALA A 329 4.96 -19.75 -5.63
CA ALA A 329 5.88 -19.34 -6.68
C ALA A 329 5.70 -20.21 -7.95
N ARG A 330 5.53 -21.53 -7.80
CA ARG A 330 5.19 -22.41 -8.94
C ARG A 330 3.81 -22.09 -9.54
N HIS A 331 2.82 -21.84 -8.70
CA HIS A 331 1.45 -21.61 -9.16
C HIS A 331 1.31 -20.27 -9.90
N PHE A 332 1.83 -19.19 -9.35
CA PHE A 332 1.64 -17.84 -9.90
C PHE A 332 2.77 -17.37 -10.84
N LEU A 333 3.97 -17.91 -10.67
CA LEU A 333 5.15 -17.50 -11.43
C LEU A 333 5.68 -18.60 -12.33
N GLY A 334 5.11 -19.79 -12.35
CA GLY A 334 5.64 -20.91 -13.13
C GLY A 334 7.09 -21.29 -12.79
N LEU A 335 7.62 -20.83 -11.65
CA LEU A 335 9.01 -21.01 -11.27
C LEU A 335 9.22 -22.41 -10.67
N ASN A 336 9.85 -23.31 -11.40
CA ASN A 336 10.43 -24.54 -10.85
C ASN A 336 11.73 -24.18 -10.12
N ARG A 337 11.66 -23.83 -8.83
CA ARG A 337 12.86 -23.80 -7.98
C ARG A 337 13.20 -25.22 -7.57
N PRO A 338 14.43 -25.73 -7.82
CA PRO A 338 14.89 -26.93 -7.17
C PRO A 338 14.85 -26.70 -5.66
N ALA A 339 14.40 -27.73 -4.92
CA ALA A 339 14.33 -27.74 -3.46
C ALA A 339 15.72 -27.62 -2.84
#